data_a1bd9d186f4a6397541bd5ce92c1bc39
#
_entry.id   a1bd9d186f4a6397541bd5ce92c1bc39
#
_cell.length_a   1.000
_cell.length_b   1.000
_cell.length_c   1.000
_cell.angle_alpha   90.00
_cell.angle_beta   90.00
_cell.angle_gamma   90.00
#
_symmetry.space_group_name_H-M   'P 1'
#
loop_
_entity.id
_entity.type
_entity.pdbx_description
1 polymer ?
#
loop_
_entity_poly.entity_id
_entity_poly.type
_entity_poly.pdbx_seq_one_letter_code
_entity_poly.pdbx_strand_id
1 'polypeptide(L)' 'MLNDTQCRTAKPKEKLYRLNDFNGLYLEVKPNGKKAWRYRFKLNGKSSMFALGEYPTVKLAEAREKCEHHPY' A
#
# COMPACT_ATOMS: atom_id res chain seq x y z
N MET A 1 -7.01 -5.22 -8.69
CA MET A 1 -7.15 -3.96 -7.94
C MET A 1 -7.78 -4.20 -6.58
N LEU A 2 -7.37 -3.42 -5.61
CA LEU A 2 -7.99 -3.44 -4.29
C LEU A 2 -9.28 -2.63 -4.28
N ASN A 3 -10.13 -2.94 -3.31
CA ASN A 3 -11.26 -2.08 -2.97
C ASN A 3 -11.22 -1.83 -1.45
N ASP A 4 -12.04 -0.89 -1.00
CA ASP A 4 -12.05 -0.50 0.42
C ASP A 4 -12.43 -1.68 1.33
N THR A 5 -13.35 -2.52 0.88
CA THR A 5 -13.76 -3.70 1.65
C THR A 5 -12.59 -4.65 1.87
N GLN A 6 -11.79 -4.90 0.84
CA GLN A 6 -10.61 -5.76 0.96
C GLN A 6 -9.60 -5.19 1.94
N CYS A 7 -9.37 -3.87 1.89
CA CYS A 7 -8.46 -3.22 2.82
C CYS A 7 -8.96 -3.34 4.25
N ARG A 8 -10.26 -3.11 4.46
CA ARG A 8 -10.86 -3.13 5.79
C ARG A 8 -10.92 -4.52 6.39
N THR A 9 -11.21 -5.53 5.57
CA THR A 9 -11.38 -6.91 6.04
C THR A 9 -10.11 -7.74 6.03
N ALA A 10 -9.00 -7.20 5.51
CA ALA A 10 -7.74 -7.91 5.50
C ALA A 10 -7.29 -8.21 6.93
N LYS A 11 -7.05 -9.49 7.21
CA LYS A 11 -6.69 -9.94 8.55
C LYS A 11 -5.19 -10.23 8.65
N PRO A 12 -4.58 -10.01 9.82
CA PRO A 12 -3.17 -10.37 10.00
C PRO A 12 -2.98 -11.88 9.90
N LYS A 13 -1.84 -12.27 9.38
CA LYS A 13 -1.44 -13.67 9.25
C LYS A 13 -0.12 -13.86 9.99
N GLU A 14 0.37 -15.10 10.04
CA GLU A 14 1.64 -15.38 10.69
C GLU A 14 2.81 -14.63 10.10
N LYS A 15 2.74 -14.36 8.79
CA LYS A 15 3.78 -13.62 8.08
C LYS A 15 3.17 -12.41 7.42
N LEU A 16 3.99 -11.37 7.27
CA LEU A 16 3.61 -10.18 6.53
C LEU A 16 3.22 -10.56 5.09
N TYR A 17 2.14 -9.97 4.59
CA TYR A 17 1.74 -10.17 3.20
C TYR A 17 1.28 -8.84 2.61
N ARG A 18 1.15 -8.81 1.29
CA ARG A 18 0.81 -7.60 0.57
C ARG A 18 -0.40 -7.81 -0.32
N LEU A 19 -1.22 -6.77 -0.41
CA LEU A 19 -2.38 -6.72 -1.30
C LEU A 19 -2.10 -5.68 -2.36
N ASN A 20 -1.90 -6.13 -3.61
CA ASN A 20 -1.54 -5.23 -4.71
C ASN A 20 -2.77 -4.47 -5.23
N ASP A 21 -2.59 -3.19 -5.51
CA ASP A 21 -3.58 -2.38 -6.20
C ASP A 21 -3.13 -2.18 -7.66
N PHE A 22 -2.69 -0.98 -8.04
CA PHE A 22 -2.21 -0.70 -9.38
C PHE A 22 -1.02 0.26 -9.32
N ASN A 23 -0.27 0.35 -10.43
CA ASN A 23 0.90 1.25 -10.54
C ASN A 23 1.92 1.09 -9.42
N GLY A 24 2.05 -0.10 -8.88
CA GLY A 24 3.01 -0.35 -7.81
C GLY A 24 2.50 -0.01 -6.41
N LEU A 25 1.27 0.45 -6.29
CA LEU A 25 0.64 0.69 -4.98
C LEU A 25 0.22 -0.63 -4.36
N TYR A 26 0.52 -0.81 -3.08
CA TYR A 26 0.07 -1.99 -2.36
C TYR A 26 -0.13 -1.69 -0.88
N LEU A 27 -0.96 -2.50 -0.25
CA LEU A 27 -1.21 -2.45 1.18
C LEU A 27 -0.45 -3.59 1.84
N GLU A 28 0.46 -3.25 2.73
CA GLU A 28 1.25 -4.23 3.47
C GLU A 28 0.55 -4.53 4.79
N VAL A 29 0.20 -5.81 5.01
CA VAL A 29 -0.48 -6.24 6.22
C VAL A 29 0.51 -6.97 7.10
N LYS A 30 0.78 -6.42 8.27
CA LYS A 30 1.76 -6.97 9.21
C LYS A 30 1.12 -7.98 10.17
N PRO A 31 1.89 -8.94 10.71
CA PRO A 31 1.35 -9.94 11.63
C PRO A 31 0.71 -9.36 12.89
N ASN A 32 1.13 -8.15 13.30
CA ASN A 32 0.55 -7.48 14.46
C ASN A 32 -0.77 -6.78 14.18
N GLY A 33 -1.28 -6.88 12.95
CA GLY A 33 -2.53 -6.27 12.56
C GLY A 33 -2.40 -4.90 11.93
N LYS A 34 -1.22 -4.33 11.90
CA LYS A 34 -1.01 -3.01 11.27
C LYS A 34 -1.00 -3.13 9.76
N LYS A 35 -1.58 -2.14 9.10
CA LYS A 35 -1.63 -2.06 7.64
C LYS A 35 -1.00 -0.76 7.21
N ALA A 36 -0.11 -0.82 6.22
CA ALA A 36 0.62 0.35 5.75
C ALA A 36 0.57 0.40 4.23
N TRP A 37 0.39 1.61 3.71
CA TRP A 37 0.41 1.84 2.27
C TRP A 37 1.84 2.03 1.81
N ARG A 38 2.21 1.33 0.72
CA ARG A 38 3.52 1.44 0.10
C ARG A 38 3.36 1.62 -1.39
N TYR A 39 4.24 2.41 -1.99
CA TYR A 39 4.29 2.63 -3.41
C TYR A 39 5.65 2.20 -3.93
N ARG A 40 5.65 1.27 -4.87
CA ARG A 40 6.89 0.78 -5.50
C ARG A 40 7.09 1.49 -6.83
N PHE A 41 8.30 1.98 -7.04
CA PHE A 41 8.65 2.64 -8.30
C PHE A 41 10.09 2.31 -8.65
N LYS A 42 10.44 2.61 -9.91
CA LYS A 42 11.82 2.46 -10.38
C LYS A 42 12.42 3.82 -10.65
N LEU A 43 13.65 4.00 -10.20
CA LEU A 43 14.41 5.22 -10.43
C LEU A 43 15.81 4.80 -10.91
N ASN A 44 16.18 5.24 -12.12
CA ASN A 44 17.46 4.89 -12.73
C ASN A 44 17.73 3.39 -12.76
N GLY A 45 16.68 2.59 -13.05
CA GLY A 45 16.79 1.14 -13.13
C GLY A 45 16.77 0.43 -11.80
N LYS A 46 16.68 1.14 -10.70
CA LYS A 46 16.62 0.56 -9.36
C LYS A 46 15.22 0.64 -8.78
N SER A 47 14.78 -0.45 -8.13
CA SER A 47 13.51 -0.45 -7.44
C SER A 47 13.60 0.29 -6.11
N SER A 48 12.62 1.13 -5.84
CA SER A 48 12.52 1.85 -4.58
C SER A 48 11.10 1.75 -4.04
N MET A 49 10.94 2.05 -2.76
CA MET A 49 9.64 2.06 -2.11
C MET A 49 9.43 3.38 -1.38
N PHE A 50 8.19 3.83 -1.39
CA PHE A 50 7.81 5.05 -0.70
C PHE A 50 6.62 4.76 0.22
N ALA A 51 6.74 5.10 1.49
CA ALA A 51 5.67 4.90 2.47
C ALA A 51 4.68 6.06 2.37
N LEU A 52 3.41 5.72 2.12
CA LEU A 52 2.35 6.73 1.96
C LEU A 52 1.60 7.00 3.27
N GLY A 53 1.65 6.07 4.20
CA GLY A 53 0.94 6.18 5.46
C GLY A 53 0.34 4.85 5.88
N GLU A 54 -0.48 4.89 6.91
CA GLU A 54 -1.10 3.68 7.46
C GLU A 54 -2.61 3.70 7.26
N TYR A 55 -3.18 2.53 7.08
CA TYR A 55 -4.62 2.34 7.05
C TYR A 55 -5.10 2.12 8.50
N PRO A 56 -6.23 2.65 8.93
CA PRO A 56 -7.22 3.41 8.13
C PRO A 56 -6.98 4.93 8.08
N THR A 57 -5.90 5.44 8.67
CA THR A 57 -5.60 6.87 8.64
C THR A 57 -5.54 7.39 7.21
N VAL A 58 -4.86 6.64 6.32
CA VAL A 58 -4.86 6.91 4.89
C VAL A 58 -5.75 5.85 4.23
N LYS A 59 -6.86 6.27 3.66
CA LYS A 59 -7.78 5.37 2.98
C LYS A 59 -7.31 5.09 1.55
N LEU A 60 -7.91 4.08 0.91
CA LEU A 60 -7.53 3.66 -0.43
C LEU A 60 -7.55 4.82 -1.42
N ALA A 61 -8.61 5.63 -1.41
CA ALA A 61 -8.71 6.78 -2.32
C ALA A 61 -7.57 7.78 -2.09
N GLU A 62 -7.23 8.04 -0.84
CA GLU A 62 -6.13 8.94 -0.51
C GLU A 62 -4.79 8.35 -0.93
N ALA A 63 -4.60 7.05 -0.75
CA ALA A 63 -3.37 6.37 -1.16
C ALA A 63 -3.18 6.47 -2.67
N ARG A 64 -4.24 6.26 -3.43
CA ARG A 64 -4.21 6.39 -4.89
C ARG A 64 -3.87 7.81 -5.32
N GLU A 65 -4.48 8.79 -4.67
CA GLU A 65 -4.20 10.20 -4.95
C GLU A 65 -2.74 10.53 -4.69
N LYS A 66 -2.21 10.13 -3.56
CA LYS A 66 -0.79 10.35 -3.24
C LYS A 66 0.13 9.66 -4.24
N CYS A 67 -0.26 8.48 -4.69
CA CYS A 67 0.50 7.74 -5.69
C CYS A 67 0.54 8.49 -7.02
N GLU A 68 -0.60 9.05 -7.46
CA GLU A 68 -0.68 9.82 -8.70
C GLU A 68 0.13 11.11 -8.65
N HIS A 69 0.23 11.73 -7.48
CA HIS A 69 0.95 12.99 -7.30
C HIS A 69 2.41 12.79 -6.92
N HIS A 70 2.86 11.55 -6.81
CA HIS A 70 4.26 11.25 -6.53
C HIS A 70 5.12 11.67 -7.72
N PRO A 71 6.27 12.32 -7.50
CA PRO A 71 7.09 12.83 -8.60
C PRO A 71 7.73 11.77 -9.50
N TYR A 72 7.60 10.53 -9.18
CA TYR A 72 8.11 9.43 -10.01
C TYR A 72 6.94 8.63 -10.62
#